data_2ab4ca99ce3f3dc68f0dd814d9655c25
#
_entry.id   2ab4ca99ce3f3dc68f0dd814d9655c25
#
_cell.length_a   1.000
_cell.length_b   1.000
_cell.length_c   1.000
_cell.angle_alpha   90.00
_cell.angle_beta   90.00
_cell.angle_gamma   90.00
#
_symmetry.space_group_name_H-M   'P 1'
#
loop_
_entity.id
_entity.type
_entity.pdbx_description
1 polymer ?
#
loop_
_entity_poly.entity_id
_entity_poly.type
_entity_poly.pdbx_seq_one_letter_code
_entity_poly.pdbx_strand_id
1 'polypeptide(L)'
;MQFEDLHFNAPDGLRLHVLAAGPRTASRLPAMCLPGLARTAEDFREVMQALGNDAQAPRRVLALDSRGRGKSERDPNPANYSVPVELADLLAVLTASGIERAIFVGTSRGGILTMALTAARPGAIAGAVLNDIGPVLDMAGLLRIKGYVGKLPKPSSMADAALVLKRTLGSQFPGLSDNEWQLYARRSFVETASGIEVNYDPKISTWLKDIDASVPAPEMWHLFDGFAQARLMLIRGEHSDLLSLATTAEMRTRRPDMELVEVPGQGHAPLLADRATVARICAFAASCDTAT
;
A
#
# COMPACT_ATOMS: atom_id res chain seq x y z
N MET A 1 9.57 -16.54 11.71
CA MET A 1 10.35 -15.43 11.10
C MET A 1 10.37 -14.26 12.06
N GLN A 2 11.53 -13.60 12.21
CA GLN A 2 11.66 -12.40 13.02
C GLN A 2 11.47 -11.17 12.12
N PHE A 3 10.63 -10.22 12.57
CA PHE A 3 10.52 -8.90 11.97
C PHE A 3 11.52 -7.96 12.65
N GLU A 4 12.06 -7.02 11.88
CA GLU A 4 12.99 -6.01 12.35
C GLU A 4 12.40 -4.62 12.15
N ASP A 5 12.43 -3.77 13.16
CA ASP A 5 12.11 -2.35 13.03
C ASP A 5 13.38 -1.59 12.61
N LEU A 6 13.37 -0.98 11.44
CA LEU A 6 14.44 -0.13 10.93
C LEU A 6 13.97 1.31 10.89
N HIS A 7 14.90 2.25 11.04
CA HIS A 7 14.60 3.67 10.95
C HIS A 7 15.58 4.35 9.99
N PHE A 8 15.02 5.26 9.19
CA PHE A 8 15.75 6.06 8.20
C PHE A 8 15.36 7.52 8.37
N ASN A 9 16.22 8.43 7.97
CA ASN A 9 15.88 9.85 7.90
C ASN A 9 15.41 10.19 6.49
N ALA A 10 14.27 10.86 6.40
CA ALA A 10 13.81 11.52 5.20
C ALA A 10 14.77 12.68 4.80
N PRO A 11 14.69 13.21 3.57
CA PRO A 11 15.55 14.32 3.16
C PRO A 11 15.43 15.57 4.04
N ASP A 12 14.29 15.79 4.67
CA ASP A 12 14.00 16.89 5.60
C ASP A 12 14.33 16.55 7.07
N GLY A 13 14.90 15.36 7.34
CA GLY A 13 15.29 14.91 8.67
C GLY A 13 14.19 14.17 9.44
N LEU A 14 12.95 14.09 8.94
CA LEU A 14 11.87 13.33 9.58
C LEU A 14 12.23 11.84 9.64
N ARG A 15 12.04 11.21 10.81
CA ARG A 15 12.35 9.80 11.01
C ARG A 15 11.25 8.90 10.44
N LEU A 16 11.63 8.07 9.47
CA LEU A 16 10.78 7.08 8.83
C LEU A 16 11.02 5.70 9.44
N HIS A 17 9.97 4.92 9.59
CA HIS A 17 10.03 3.54 10.02
C HIS A 17 9.82 2.59 8.83
N VAL A 18 10.58 1.51 8.84
CA VAL A 18 10.45 0.39 7.90
C VAL A 18 10.40 -0.92 8.68
N LEU A 19 9.33 -1.66 8.51
CA LEU A 19 9.27 -3.04 8.98
C LEU A 19 10.00 -3.92 7.97
N ALA A 20 10.95 -4.72 8.43
CA ALA A 20 11.76 -5.53 7.55
C ALA A 20 11.71 -7.01 7.93
N ALA A 21 11.87 -7.89 6.96
CA ALA A 21 11.83 -9.34 7.12
C ALA A 21 12.71 -10.04 6.08
N GLY A 22 13.04 -11.31 6.33
CA GLY A 22 13.89 -12.11 5.45
C GLY A 22 15.39 -11.80 5.56
N PRO A 23 16.24 -12.56 4.88
CA PRO A 23 17.69 -12.45 4.99
C PRO A 23 18.20 -11.13 4.41
N ARG A 24 19.19 -10.52 5.06
CA ARG A 24 19.79 -9.26 4.59
C ARG A 24 20.60 -9.44 3.30
N THR A 25 21.13 -10.61 3.08
CA THR A 25 21.98 -10.98 1.95
C THR A 25 21.27 -12.03 1.08
N ALA A 26 20.07 -11.71 0.60
CA ALA A 26 19.36 -12.57 -0.33
C ALA A 26 19.92 -12.42 -1.75
N SER A 27 19.99 -13.54 -2.49
CA SER A 27 20.36 -13.53 -3.91
C SER A 27 19.20 -13.11 -4.83
N ARG A 28 18.00 -13.01 -4.29
CA ARG A 28 16.77 -12.62 -4.99
C ARG A 28 16.52 -11.13 -4.87
N LEU A 29 15.81 -10.58 -5.85
CA LEU A 29 15.38 -9.19 -5.79
C LEU A 29 14.61 -8.91 -4.48
N PRO A 30 14.94 -7.84 -3.75
CA PRO A 30 14.15 -7.46 -2.58
C PRO A 30 12.74 -7.03 -2.98
N ALA A 31 11.81 -7.09 -2.03
CA ALA A 31 10.47 -6.54 -2.20
C ALA A 31 10.28 -5.30 -1.31
N MET A 32 9.66 -4.26 -1.86
CA MET A 32 9.28 -3.03 -1.16
C MET A 32 7.76 -2.92 -1.14
N CYS A 33 7.18 -2.95 0.05
CA CYS A 33 5.75 -2.84 0.27
C CYS A 33 5.39 -1.40 0.69
N LEU A 34 4.39 -0.82 0.03
CA LEU A 34 3.96 0.55 0.22
C LEU A 34 2.47 0.59 0.58
N PRO A 35 2.11 0.96 1.82
CA PRO A 35 0.73 0.97 2.30
C PRO A 35 -0.16 2.02 1.64
N GLY A 36 -1.47 1.85 1.84
CA GLY A 36 -2.49 2.84 1.50
C GLY A 36 -2.43 4.10 2.36
N LEU A 37 -3.29 5.08 2.02
CA LEU A 37 -3.28 6.42 2.63
C LEU A 37 -3.31 6.42 4.15
N ALA A 38 -4.22 5.66 4.75
CA ALA A 38 -4.45 5.58 6.21
C ALA A 38 -4.04 4.21 6.77
N ARG A 39 -3.01 3.61 6.17
CA ARG A 39 -2.56 2.24 6.46
C ARG A 39 -1.07 2.23 6.82
N THR A 40 -0.60 1.10 7.32
CA THR A 40 0.76 0.94 7.84
C THR A 40 1.45 -0.30 7.27
N ALA A 41 2.75 -0.43 7.51
CA ALA A 41 3.56 -1.58 7.15
C ALA A 41 2.98 -2.93 7.66
N GLU A 42 2.21 -2.89 8.75
CA GLU A 42 1.58 -4.06 9.37
C GLU A 42 0.61 -4.81 8.43
N ASP A 43 0.08 -4.13 7.41
CA ASP A 43 -0.82 -4.73 6.43
C ASP A 43 -0.15 -5.78 5.54
N PHE A 44 1.17 -5.74 5.45
CA PHE A 44 1.93 -6.64 4.59
C PHE A 44 2.52 -7.86 5.33
N ARG A 45 2.17 -8.09 6.60
CA ARG A 45 2.79 -9.18 7.38
C ARG A 45 2.70 -10.54 6.71
N GLU A 46 1.56 -10.90 6.13
CA GLU A 46 1.37 -12.18 5.44
C GLU A 46 2.24 -12.27 4.18
N VAL A 47 2.27 -11.21 3.38
CA VAL A 47 3.12 -11.11 2.19
C VAL A 47 4.60 -11.18 2.58
N MET A 48 5.00 -10.44 3.61
CA MET A 48 6.38 -10.41 4.11
C MET A 48 6.80 -11.78 4.64
N GLN A 49 5.91 -12.46 5.37
CA GLN A 49 6.18 -13.82 5.86
C GLN A 49 6.35 -14.83 4.73
N ALA A 50 5.46 -14.77 3.73
CA ALA A 50 5.50 -15.70 2.61
C ALA A 50 6.78 -15.48 1.76
N LEU A 51 7.10 -14.26 1.41
CA LEU A 51 8.28 -13.92 0.61
C LEU A 51 9.60 -14.11 1.38
N GLY A 52 9.62 -13.78 2.68
CA GLY A 52 10.83 -13.85 3.50
C GLY A 52 11.15 -15.24 4.01
N ASN A 53 10.16 -16.15 4.13
CA ASN A 53 10.31 -17.53 4.58
C ASN A 53 10.28 -18.55 3.43
N ASP A 54 10.27 -18.13 2.17
CA ASP A 54 10.34 -19.07 1.07
C ASP A 54 11.58 -19.96 1.25
N ALA A 55 11.34 -21.27 1.44
CA ALA A 55 12.40 -22.22 1.75
C ALA A 55 13.41 -22.39 0.60
N GLN A 56 13.01 -22.10 -0.65
CA GLN A 56 13.84 -22.25 -1.84
C GLN A 56 14.43 -20.93 -2.32
N ALA A 57 13.76 -19.82 -2.05
CA ALA A 57 14.11 -18.52 -2.62
C ALA A 57 13.75 -17.35 -1.66
N PRO A 58 14.25 -17.33 -0.41
CA PRO A 58 13.95 -16.27 0.53
C PRO A 58 14.46 -14.94 -0.01
N ARG A 59 13.71 -13.87 0.22
CA ARG A 59 14.09 -12.51 -0.18
C ARG A 59 13.99 -11.53 0.98
N ARG A 60 14.75 -10.46 0.92
CA ARG A 60 14.57 -9.32 1.80
C ARG A 60 13.27 -8.62 1.45
N VAL A 61 12.42 -8.37 2.44
CA VAL A 61 11.17 -7.63 2.28
C VAL A 61 11.16 -6.46 3.24
N LEU A 62 10.85 -5.29 2.72
CA LEU A 62 10.72 -4.06 3.47
C LEU A 62 9.32 -3.50 3.27
N ALA A 63 8.68 -3.01 4.33
CA ALA A 63 7.41 -2.31 4.27
C ALA A 63 7.57 -0.94 4.94
N LEU A 64 7.38 0.13 4.17
CA LEU A 64 7.57 1.51 4.62
C LEU A 64 6.30 2.03 5.29
N ASP A 65 6.40 2.48 6.53
CA ASP A 65 5.42 3.41 7.06
C ASP A 65 5.69 4.79 6.46
N SER A 66 4.82 5.29 5.60
CA SER A 66 4.93 6.66 5.10
C SER A 66 4.87 7.66 6.25
N ARG A 67 5.43 8.88 6.08
CA ARG A 67 5.36 9.94 7.11
C ARG A 67 3.95 10.08 7.69
N GLY A 68 3.85 10.21 9.01
CA GLY A 68 2.60 10.32 9.73
C GLY A 68 1.76 9.05 9.84
N ARG A 69 2.30 7.87 9.52
CA ARG A 69 1.63 6.57 9.66
C ARG A 69 2.49 5.61 10.45
N GLY A 70 1.84 4.71 11.18
CA GLY A 70 2.53 3.67 11.94
C GLY A 70 3.55 4.22 12.92
N LYS A 71 4.79 3.79 12.79
CA LYS A 71 5.91 4.22 13.65
C LYS A 71 6.76 5.34 13.04
N SER A 72 6.41 5.83 11.83
CA SER A 72 7.04 7.02 11.25
C SER A 72 6.57 8.28 11.96
N GLU A 73 7.45 9.27 12.08
CA GLU A 73 7.13 10.54 12.71
C GLU A 73 5.99 11.27 11.98
N ARG A 74 5.20 12.01 12.76
CA ARG A 74 4.19 12.93 12.24
C ARG A 74 4.85 14.20 11.74
N ASP A 75 4.44 14.67 10.57
CA ASP A 75 4.97 15.90 10.01
C ASP A 75 4.27 17.12 10.64
N PRO A 76 5.02 18.12 11.14
CA PRO A 76 4.42 19.34 11.66
C PRO A 76 3.67 20.13 10.58
N ASN A 77 4.08 20.01 9.31
CA ASN A 77 3.43 20.63 8.15
C ASN A 77 2.56 19.63 7.39
N PRO A 78 1.21 19.69 7.50
CA PRO A 78 0.32 18.78 6.81
C PRO A 78 0.42 18.81 5.27
N ALA A 79 0.96 19.87 4.67
CA ALA A 79 1.16 19.95 3.23
C ALA A 79 2.22 18.93 2.72
N ASN A 80 3.08 18.45 3.62
CA ASN A 80 4.08 17.43 3.29
C ASN A 80 3.48 16.01 3.15
N TYR A 81 2.22 15.79 3.54
CA TYR A 81 1.51 14.53 3.24
C TYR A 81 1.09 14.49 1.76
N SER A 82 2.05 14.63 0.87
CA SER A 82 1.86 14.74 -0.58
C SER A 82 2.67 13.68 -1.34
N VAL A 83 2.23 13.32 -2.56
CA VAL A 83 2.94 12.33 -3.39
C VAL A 83 4.40 12.73 -3.64
N PRO A 84 4.74 13.98 -3.99
CA PRO A 84 6.12 14.35 -4.24
C PRO A 84 7.04 14.18 -3.01
N VAL A 85 6.56 14.55 -1.82
CA VAL A 85 7.35 14.43 -0.58
C VAL A 85 7.49 12.96 -0.18
N GLU A 86 6.40 12.19 -0.19
CA GLU A 86 6.43 10.75 0.11
C GLU A 86 7.28 9.95 -0.91
N LEU A 87 7.35 10.40 -2.18
CA LEU A 87 8.26 9.82 -3.17
C LEU A 87 9.72 10.11 -2.84
N ALA A 88 10.04 11.32 -2.38
CA ALA A 88 11.38 11.66 -1.92
C ALA A 88 11.80 10.81 -0.69
N ASP A 89 10.86 10.56 0.23
CA ASP A 89 11.06 9.64 1.36
C ASP A 89 11.38 8.22 0.88
N LEU A 90 10.59 7.70 -0.06
CA LEU A 90 10.81 6.37 -0.64
C LEU A 90 12.21 6.28 -1.30
N LEU A 91 12.60 7.27 -2.08
CA LEU A 91 13.91 7.33 -2.73
C LEU A 91 15.05 7.35 -1.71
N ALA A 92 14.89 8.09 -0.60
CA ALA A 92 15.87 8.10 0.48
C ALA A 92 15.99 6.73 1.16
N VAL A 93 14.87 6.06 1.44
CA VAL A 93 14.85 4.71 2.01
C VAL A 93 15.50 3.69 1.07
N LEU A 94 15.20 3.71 -0.22
CA LEU A 94 15.81 2.83 -1.21
C LEU A 94 17.33 3.02 -1.24
N THR A 95 17.79 4.28 -1.27
CA THR A 95 19.22 4.63 -1.31
C THR A 95 19.93 4.17 -0.02
N ALA A 96 19.38 4.50 1.15
CA ALA A 96 19.97 4.14 2.43
C ALA A 96 19.97 2.61 2.70
N SER A 97 19.01 1.88 2.08
CA SER A 97 18.95 0.42 2.15
C SER A 97 19.83 -0.28 1.11
N GLY A 98 20.52 0.46 0.22
CA GLY A 98 21.31 -0.10 -0.87
C GLY A 98 20.45 -0.83 -1.93
N ILE A 99 19.17 -0.47 -2.05
CA ILE A 99 18.25 -1.10 -3.01
C ILE A 99 18.31 -0.34 -4.33
N GLU A 100 18.98 -0.94 -5.30
CA GLU A 100 19.03 -0.41 -6.66
C GLU A 100 17.83 -0.83 -7.50
N ARG A 101 17.37 -2.08 -7.32
CA ARG A 101 16.25 -2.67 -8.05
C ARG A 101 15.43 -3.55 -7.13
N ALA A 102 14.09 -3.46 -7.19
CA ALA A 102 13.17 -4.20 -6.32
C ALA A 102 11.85 -4.55 -7.03
N ILE A 103 11.08 -5.43 -6.38
CA ILE A 103 9.67 -5.67 -6.68
C ILE A 103 8.86 -4.78 -5.74
N PHE A 104 7.94 -3.99 -6.27
CA PHE A 104 7.09 -3.11 -5.48
C PHE A 104 5.71 -3.71 -5.30
N VAL A 105 5.18 -3.68 -4.07
CA VAL A 105 3.80 -4.06 -3.77
C VAL A 105 3.11 -2.83 -3.17
N GLY A 106 2.38 -2.12 -4.00
CA GLY A 106 1.77 -0.84 -3.63
C GLY A 106 0.25 -0.93 -3.51
N THR A 107 -0.28 -0.67 -2.31
CA THR A 107 -1.72 -0.60 -2.08
C THR A 107 -2.21 0.84 -2.22
N SER A 108 -3.20 1.09 -3.10
CA SER A 108 -3.86 2.41 -3.19
C SER A 108 -2.82 3.55 -3.30
N ARG A 109 -2.68 4.43 -2.30
CA ARG A 109 -1.64 5.47 -2.23
C ARG A 109 -0.23 4.93 -2.50
N GLY A 110 0.11 3.76 -1.95
CA GLY A 110 1.39 3.09 -2.21
C GLY A 110 1.58 2.71 -3.67
N GLY A 111 0.51 2.36 -4.39
CA GLY A 111 0.56 2.12 -5.82
C GLY A 111 0.71 3.42 -6.63
N ILE A 112 0.14 4.54 -6.16
CA ILE A 112 0.40 5.86 -6.75
C ILE A 112 1.88 6.23 -6.61
N LEU A 113 2.49 5.98 -5.44
CA LEU A 113 3.94 6.18 -5.25
C LEU A 113 4.77 5.28 -6.18
N THR A 114 4.34 4.03 -6.37
CA THR A 114 5.00 3.10 -7.31
C THR A 114 4.88 3.60 -8.76
N MET A 115 3.72 4.13 -9.17
CA MET A 115 3.56 4.78 -10.48
C MET A 115 4.43 6.03 -10.58
N ALA A 116 4.47 6.89 -9.56
CA ALA A 116 5.32 8.09 -9.57
C ALA A 116 6.83 7.74 -9.64
N LEU A 117 7.24 6.60 -9.07
CA LEU A 117 8.62 6.12 -9.15
C LEU A 117 9.05 5.79 -10.59
N THR A 118 8.13 5.48 -11.51
CA THR A 118 8.46 5.24 -12.92
C THR A 118 9.04 6.48 -13.61
N ALA A 119 8.65 7.68 -13.18
CA ALA A 119 9.19 8.93 -13.69
C ALA A 119 10.50 9.33 -12.98
N ALA A 120 10.65 9.00 -11.69
CA ALA A 120 11.79 9.44 -10.90
C ALA A 120 12.99 8.47 -10.98
N ARG A 121 12.74 7.15 -10.96
CA ARG A 121 13.79 6.11 -10.98
C ARG A 121 13.26 4.82 -11.63
N PRO A 122 12.97 4.81 -12.94
CA PRO A 122 12.34 3.66 -13.62
C PRO A 122 13.15 2.38 -13.47
N GLY A 123 14.48 2.44 -13.51
CA GLY A 123 15.37 1.29 -13.35
C GLY A 123 15.29 0.59 -12.00
N ALA A 124 14.71 1.23 -10.99
CA ALA A 124 14.51 0.60 -9.67
C ALA A 124 13.38 -0.44 -9.67
N ILE A 125 12.51 -0.46 -10.68
CA ILE A 125 11.31 -1.30 -10.70
C ILE A 125 11.57 -2.53 -11.56
N ALA A 126 11.78 -3.68 -10.94
CA ALA A 126 11.84 -4.98 -11.61
C ALA A 126 10.44 -5.53 -11.91
N GLY A 127 9.52 -5.30 -11.01
CA GLY A 127 8.11 -5.63 -11.13
C GLY A 127 7.28 -4.81 -10.15
N ALA A 128 6.00 -4.63 -10.46
CA ALA A 128 5.07 -3.92 -9.62
C ALA A 128 3.76 -4.68 -9.47
N VAL A 129 3.29 -4.79 -8.23
CA VAL A 129 1.95 -5.22 -7.87
C VAL A 129 1.17 -3.99 -7.46
N LEU A 130 0.19 -3.60 -8.26
CA LEU A 130 -0.74 -2.52 -7.97
C LEU A 130 -1.98 -3.12 -7.29
N ASN A 131 -2.12 -2.90 -6.00
CA ASN A 131 -3.26 -3.39 -5.24
C ASN A 131 -4.36 -2.34 -5.23
N ASP A 132 -5.36 -2.59 -6.07
CA ASP A 132 -6.60 -1.85 -6.24
C ASP A 132 -6.41 -0.36 -6.56
N ILE A 133 -5.50 -0.10 -7.48
CA ILE A 133 -5.17 1.24 -7.93
C ILE A 133 -4.77 1.21 -9.40
N GLY A 134 -5.10 2.28 -10.10
CA GLY A 134 -4.77 2.50 -11.49
C GLY A 134 -4.57 3.97 -11.81
N PRO A 135 -4.33 4.31 -13.08
CA PRO A 135 -4.07 5.67 -13.52
C PRO A 135 -5.30 6.59 -13.50
N VAL A 136 -6.50 6.05 -13.36
CA VAL A 136 -7.75 6.82 -13.22
C VAL A 136 -8.43 6.39 -11.93
N LEU A 137 -8.77 7.37 -11.09
CA LEU A 137 -9.44 7.15 -9.81
C LEU A 137 -10.92 7.49 -9.95
N ASP A 138 -11.78 6.54 -9.60
CA ASP A 138 -13.22 6.76 -9.61
C ASP A 138 -13.62 7.69 -8.45
N MET A 139 -14.44 8.66 -8.77
CA MET A 139 -14.88 9.68 -7.80
C MET A 139 -15.70 9.08 -6.65
N ALA A 140 -16.45 8.01 -6.90
CA ALA A 140 -17.25 7.34 -5.86
C ALA A 140 -16.33 6.84 -4.71
N GLY A 141 -15.24 6.16 -5.06
CA GLY A 141 -14.25 5.70 -4.08
C GLY A 141 -13.53 6.84 -3.37
N LEU A 142 -13.17 7.90 -4.10
CA LEU A 142 -12.53 9.09 -3.49
C LEU A 142 -13.44 9.77 -2.48
N LEU A 143 -14.73 9.94 -2.79
CA LEU A 143 -15.70 10.54 -1.89
C LEU A 143 -15.96 9.67 -0.66
N ARG A 144 -16.02 8.35 -0.81
CA ARG A 144 -16.12 7.43 0.31
C ARG A 144 -14.90 7.56 1.22
N ILE A 145 -13.68 7.58 0.67
CA ILE A 145 -12.43 7.77 1.42
C ILE A 145 -12.44 9.11 2.16
N LYS A 146 -12.84 10.21 1.47
CA LYS A 146 -13.03 11.52 2.07
C LYS A 146 -14.02 11.50 3.24
N GLY A 147 -14.99 10.59 3.21
CA GLY A 147 -16.02 10.42 4.23
C GLY A 147 -15.47 9.92 5.56
N TYR A 148 -14.43 9.08 5.58
CA TYR A 148 -13.98 8.42 6.81
C TYR A 148 -12.54 8.70 7.23
N VAL A 149 -11.59 8.97 6.32
CA VAL A 149 -10.19 9.18 6.68
C VAL A 149 -10.05 10.45 7.52
N GLY A 150 -9.46 10.29 8.71
CA GLY A 150 -9.32 11.36 9.71
C GLY A 150 -10.61 11.71 10.46
N LYS A 151 -11.69 10.93 10.28
CA LYS A 151 -13.03 11.20 10.85
C LYS A 151 -13.64 10.00 11.59
N LEU A 152 -12.91 8.90 11.72
CA LEU A 152 -13.42 7.73 12.44
C LEU A 152 -13.72 8.10 13.90
N PRO A 153 -14.84 7.62 14.46
CA PRO A 153 -15.14 7.78 15.86
C PRO A 153 -14.02 7.21 16.73
N LYS A 154 -13.74 7.85 17.86
CA LYS A 154 -12.76 7.33 18.83
C LYS A 154 -13.36 6.10 19.53
N PRO A 155 -12.77 4.91 19.36
CA PRO A 155 -13.31 3.70 19.99
C PRO A 155 -12.94 3.63 21.48
N SER A 156 -13.78 2.96 22.27
CA SER A 156 -13.57 2.76 23.70
C SER A 156 -12.64 1.59 24.02
N SER A 157 -12.48 0.65 23.08
CA SER A 157 -11.64 -0.54 23.20
C SER A 157 -11.24 -1.03 21.82
N MET A 158 -10.27 -1.96 21.74
CA MET A 158 -9.87 -2.58 20.47
C MET A 158 -11.03 -3.40 19.85
N ALA A 159 -11.89 -3.99 20.66
CA ALA A 159 -13.11 -4.66 20.19
C ALA A 159 -14.10 -3.65 19.57
N ASP A 160 -14.28 -2.47 20.19
CA ASP A 160 -15.09 -1.40 19.64
C ASP A 160 -14.49 -0.83 18.35
N ALA A 161 -13.15 -0.74 18.26
CA ALA A 161 -12.45 -0.34 17.03
C ALA A 161 -12.80 -1.27 15.85
N ALA A 162 -12.90 -2.57 16.07
CA ALA A 162 -13.33 -3.52 15.05
C ALA A 162 -14.78 -3.27 14.61
N LEU A 163 -15.67 -2.93 15.54
CA LEU A 163 -17.05 -2.57 15.22
C LEU A 163 -17.15 -1.24 14.45
N VAL A 164 -16.33 -0.25 14.82
CA VAL A 164 -16.22 1.02 14.06
C VAL A 164 -15.81 0.75 12.62
N LEU A 165 -14.76 -0.06 12.39
CA LEU A 165 -14.34 -0.43 11.05
C LEU A 165 -15.42 -1.21 10.29
N LYS A 166 -16.05 -2.19 10.93
CA LYS A 166 -17.11 -3.00 10.30
C LYS A 166 -18.31 -2.15 9.89
N ARG A 167 -18.70 -1.17 10.69
CA ARG A 167 -19.78 -0.21 10.35
C ARG A 167 -19.38 0.72 9.20
N THR A 168 -18.13 1.13 9.16
CA THR A 168 -17.63 2.10 8.15
C THR A 168 -17.31 1.43 6.81
N LEU A 169 -16.75 0.23 6.84
CA LEU A 169 -16.18 -0.44 5.66
C LEU A 169 -16.89 -1.76 5.31
N GLY A 170 -17.89 -2.18 6.06
CA GLY A 170 -18.53 -3.49 5.88
C GLY A 170 -19.13 -3.72 4.49
N SER A 171 -19.60 -2.67 3.82
CA SER A 171 -20.07 -2.76 2.43
C SER A 171 -18.96 -3.08 1.43
N GLN A 172 -17.73 -2.70 1.76
CA GLN A 172 -16.53 -3.02 0.95
C GLN A 172 -15.99 -4.42 1.25
N PHE A 173 -16.29 -4.97 2.42
CA PHE A 173 -15.74 -6.26 2.88
C PHE A 173 -16.84 -7.15 3.50
N PRO A 174 -17.89 -7.50 2.73
CA PRO A 174 -19.05 -8.23 3.26
C PRO A 174 -18.69 -9.64 3.76
N GLY A 175 -17.60 -10.23 3.29
CA GLY A 175 -17.16 -11.58 3.63
C GLY A 175 -16.22 -11.70 4.83
N LEU A 176 -15.78 -10.58 5.44
CA LEU A 176 -14.84 -10.65 6.55
C LEU A 176 -15.50 -11.20 7.83
N SER A 177 -14.86 -12.20 8.42
CA SER A 177 -15.21 -12.73 9.73
C SER A 177 -14.90 -11.73 10.86
N ASP A 178 -15.49 -11.95 12.04
CA ASP A 178 -15.20 -11.08 13.20
C ASP A 178 -13.72 -11.13 13.63
N ASN A 179 -13.04 -12.26 13.45
CA ASN A 179 -11.60 -12.38 13.72
C ASN A 179 -10.77 -11.51 12.74
N GLU A 180 -11.15 -11.46 11.47
CA GLU A 180 -10.48 -10.62 10.48
C GLU A 180 -10.74 -9.14 10.77
N TRP A 181 -11.94 -8.74 11.19
CA TRP A 181 -12.21 -7.39 11.66
C TRP A 181 -11.38 -7.01 12.89
N GLN A 182 -11.18 -7.95 13.84
CA GLN A 182 -10.28 -7.73 14.98
C GLN A 182 -8.83 -7.55 14.54
N LEU A 183 -8.36 -8.33 13.56
CA LEU A 183 -7.02 -8.17 13.01
C LEU A 183 -6.88 -6.82 12.29
N TYR A 184 -7.88 -6.45 11.50
CA TYR A 184 -7.91 -5.16 10.80
C TYR A 184 -7.84 -4.00 11.80
N ALA A 185 -8.59 -4.08 12.90
CA ALA A 185 -8.56 -3.06 13.96
C ALA A 185 -7.17 -2.94 14.59
N ARG A 186 -6.53 -4.05 14.97
CA ARG A 186 -5.17 -4.05 15.53
C ARG A 186 -4.10 -3.43 14.62
N ARG A 187 -4.32 -3.45 13.30
CA ARG A 187 -3.42 -2.81 12.31
C ARG A 187 -3.75 -1.33 12.08
N SER A 188 -4.99 -0.93 12.34
CA SER A 188 -5.49 0.41 12.06
C SER A 188 -5.48 1.34 13.26
N PHE A 189 -5.46 0.78 14.48
CA PHE A 189 -5.51 1.52 15.73
C PHE A 189 -4.35 1.13 16.65
N VAL A 190 -4.02 2.03 17.55
CA VAL A 190 -2.98 1.87 18.56
C VAL A 190 -3.51 2.31 19.93
N GLU A 191 -3.07 1.63 20.97
CA GLU A 191 -3.32 2.03 22.35
C GLU A 191 -2.33 3.12 22.75
N THR A 192 -2.85 4.23 23.26
CA THR A 192 -2.07 5.37 23.76
C THR A 192 -2.49 5.70 25.19
N ALA A 193 -1.77 6.59 25.86
CA ALA A 193 -2.16 7.08 27.18
C ALA A 193 -3.54 7.79 27.19
N SER A 194 -4.00 8.29 26.02
CA SER A 194 -5.30 8.94 25.85
C SER A 194 -6.41 7.97 25.38
N GLY A 195 -6.11 6.68 25.25
CA GLY A 195 -7.03 5.62 24.80
C GLY A 195 -6.68 5.07 23.42
N ILE A 196 -7.66 4.47 22.75
CA ILE A 196 -7.48 3.90 21.42
C ILE A 196 -7.53 5.02 20.36
N GLU A 197 -6.53 5.07 19.51
CA GLU A 197 -6.42 6.09 18.45
C GLU A 197 -6.10 5.43 17.11
N VAL A 198 -6.42 6.11 16.00
CA VAL A 198 -5.99 5.67 14.66
C VAL A 198 -4.46 5.70 14.58
N ASN A 199 -3.89 4.67 13.94
CA ASN A 199 -2.44 4.52 13.81
C ASN A 199 -1.86 5.38 12.66
N TYR A 200 -2.37 6.60 12.52
CA TYR A 200 -1.89 7.60 11.58
C TYR A 200 -2.21 9.03 12.07
N ASP A 201 -1.56 10.04 11.53
CA ASP A 201 -1.91 11.43 11.79
C ASP A 201 -3.21 11.80 11.05
N PRO A 202 -4.30 12.19 11.73
CA PRO A 202 -5.54 12.60 11.05
C PRO A 202 -5.36 13.71 10.02
N LYS A 203 -4.30 14.51 10.11
CA LYS A 203 -3.98 15.59 9.16
C LYS A 203 -3.61 15.08 7.76
N ILE A 204 -3.33 13.78 7.57
CA ILE A 204 -3.14 13.18 6.23
C ILE A 204 -4.36 13.36 5.33
N SER A 205 -5.53 13.60 5.91
CA SER A 205 -6.78 13.85 5.19
C SER A 205 -6.97 15.28 4.71
N THR A 206 -6.03 16.19 5.01
CA THR A 206 -6.21 17.63 4.73
C THR A 206 -6.47 17.89 3.25
N TRP A 207 -5.72 17.26 2.35
CA TRP A 207 -5.89 17.40 0.90
C TRP A 207 -7.21 16.81 0.37
N LEU A 208 -7.83 15.87 1.10
CA LEU A 208 -9.13 15.31 0.72
C LEU A 208 -10.26 16.35 0.77
N LYS A 209 -10.08 17.42 1.54
CA LYS A 209 -11.08 18.49 1.66
C LYS A 209 -11.30 19.19 0.32
N ASP A 210 -10.25 19.30 -0.48
CA ASP A 210 -10.24 20.01 -1.77
C ASP A 210 -10.81 19.16 -2.93
N ILE A 211 -11.14 17.88 -2.67
CA ILE A 211 -11.79 17.03 -3.67
C ILE A 211 -13.21 17.55 -3.92
N ASP A 212 -13.45 17.97 -5.14
CA ASP A 212 -14.75 18.39 -5.65
C ASP A 212 -15.35 17.28 -6.53
N ALA A 213 -16.56 16.84 -6.22
CA ALA A 213 -17.25 15.78 -6.95
C ALA A 213 -17.54 16.13 -8.43
N SER A 214 -17.57 17.43 -8.77
CA SER A 214 -17.77 17.92 -10.13
C SER A 214 -16.51 17.93 -11.00
N VAL A 215 -15.33 17.74 -10.40
CA VAL A 215 -14.03 17.79 -11.07
C VAL A 215 -13.40 16.39 -11.08
N PRO A 216 -13.20 15.77 -12.24
CA PRO A 216 -12.52 14.47 -12.33
C PRO A 216 -11.13 14.54 -11.71
N ALA A 217 -10.71 13.45 -11.06
CA ALA A 217 -9.33 13.33 -10.60
C ALA A 217 -8.37 13.35 -11.79
N PRO A 218 -7.17 13.94 -11.65
CA PRO A 218 -6.16 13.91 -12.69
C PRO A 218 -5.82 12.48 -13.12
N GLU A 219 -5.75 12.24 -14.42
CA GLU A 219 -5.34 10.96 -14.98
C GLU A 219 -3.81 10.81 -14.93
N MET A 220 -3.34 9.62 -14.61
CA MET A 220 -1.93 9.29 -14.44
C MET A 220 -1.41 8.28 -15.48
N TRP A 221 -2.02 8.23 -16.68
CA TRP A 221 -1.64 7.28 -17.74
C TRP A 221 -0.16 7.36 -18.09
N HIS A 222 0.43 8.55 -18.13
CA HIS A 222 1.85 8.76 -18.39
C HIS A 222 2.77 8.08 -17.36
N LEU A 223 2.33 7.99 -16.10
CA LEU A 223 3.06 7.25 -15.05
C LEU A 223 2.85 5.74 -15.19
N PHE A 224 1.64 5.30 -15.55
CA PHE A 224 1.36 3.89 -15.81
C PHE A 224 2.15 3.36 -17.01
N ASP A 225 2.22 4.11 -18.10
CA ASP A 225 2.99 3.75 -19.30
C ASP A 225 4.49 3.64 -18.99
N GLY A 226 4.97 4.28 -17.92
CA GLY A 226 6.34 4.20 -17.42
C GLY A 226 6.75 2.81 -16.90
N PHE A 227 5.81 1.88 -16.70
CA PHE A 227 6.13 0.48 -16.37
C PHE A 227 6.60 -0.35 -17.58
N ALA A 228 6.84 0.24 -18.73
CA ALA A 228 7.13 -0.49 -19.97
C ALA A 228 8.22 -1.58 -19.85
N GLN A 229 9.21 -1.40 -18.97
CA GLN A 229 10.32 -2.34 -18.74
C GLN A 229 10.12 -3.24 -17.50
N ALA A 230 9.03 -3.05 -16.74
CA ALA A 230 8.76 -3.82 -15.52
C ALA A 230 7.65 -4.84 -15.74
N ARG A 231 7.71 -5.99 -15.07
CA ARG A 231 6.55 -6.87 -14.98
C ARG A 231 5.46 -6.20 -14.17
N LEU A 232 4.20 -6.45 -14.51
CA LEU A 232 3.08 -5.80 -13.87
C LEU A 232 2.00 -6.79 -13.46
N MET A 233 1.54 -6.68 -12.23
CA MET A 233 0.36 -7.37 -11.70
C MET A 233 -0.61 -6.32 -11.16
N LEU A 234 -1.87 -6.46 -11.50
CA LEU A 234 -2.98 -5.73 -10.91
C LEU A 234 -3.79 -6.68 -10.03
N ILE A 235 -3.98 -6.32 -8.78
CA ILE A 235 -4.94 -6.96 -7.87
C ILE A 235 -6.13 -6.01 -7.75
N ARG A 236 -7.34 -6.49 -8.02
CA ARG A 236 -8.56 -5.70 -7.93
C ARG A 236 -9.55 -6.36 -7.00
N GLY A 237 -10.16 -5.60 -6.10
CA GLY A 237 -11.27 -6.06 -5.30
C GLY A 237 -12.56 -6.12 -6.12
N GLU A 238 -13.34 -7.20 -5.98
CA GLU A 238 -14.63 -7.37 -6.67
C GLU A 238 -15.55 -6.16 -6.48
N HIS A 239 -15.58 -5.64 -5.23
CA HIS A 239 -16.42 -4.49 -4.84
C HIS A 239 -15.69 -3.14 -4.89
N SER A 240 -14.55 -3.06 -5.59
CA SER A 240 -13.81 -1.80 -5.71
C SER A 240 -14.66 -0.72 -6.36
N ASP A 241 -14.76 0.41 -5.67
CA ASP A 241 -15.41 1.64 -6.11
C ASP A 241 -14.40 2.75 -6.47
N LEU A 242 -13.09 2.45 -6.33
CA LEU A 242 -12.02 3.38 -6.69
C LEU A 242 -11.36 3.02 -8.02
N LEU A 243 -11.26 1.74 -8.35
CA LEU A 243 -10.72 1.24 -9.61
C LEU A 243 -11.83 0.60 -10.43
N SER A 244 -12.30 1.32 -11.45
CA SER A 244 -13.39 0.83 -12.30
C SER A 244 -12.97 -0.31 -13.21
N LEU A 245 -13.95 -1.11 -13.67
CA LEU A 245 -13.73 -2.15 -14.67
C LEU A 245 -13.27 -1.55 -16.01
N ALA A 246 -13.75 -0.35 -16.36
CA ALA A 246 -13.34 0.36 -17.57
C ALA A 246 -11.86 0.73 -17.52
N THR A 247 -11.40 1.31 -16.40
CA THR A 247 -9.97 1.60 -16.19
C THR A 247 -9.13 0.33 -16.24
N THR A 248 -9.60 -0.76 -15.61
CA THR A 248 -8.90 -2.06 -15.63
C THR A 248 -8.78 -2.61 -17.07
N ALA A 249 -9.83 -2.50 -17.87
CA ALA A 249 -9.82 -2.93 -19.27
C ALA A 249 -8.83 -2.12 -20.12
N GLU A 250 -8.79 -0.80 -19.95
CA GLU A 250 -7.83 0.07 -20.63
C GLU A 250 -6.38 -0.24 -20.20
N MET A 251 -6.14 -0.47 -18.89
CA MET A 251 -4.82 -0.91 -18.40
C MET A 251 -4.37 -2.19 -19.08
N ARG A 252 -5.26 -3.18 -19.27
CA ARG A 252 -4.96 -4.41 -20.00
C ARG A 252 -4.75 -4.20 -21.50
N THR A 253 -5.43 -3.26 -22.11
CA THR A 253 -5.19 -2.90 -23.52
C THR A 253 -3.80 -2.34 -23.70
N ARG A 254 -3.33 -1.47 -22.80
CA ARG A 254 -1.98 -0.88 -22.84
C ARG A 254 -0.88 -1.86 -22.42
N ARG A 255 -1.20 -2.78 -21.49
CA ARG A 255 -0.28 -3.79 -20.96
C ARG A 255 -0.94 -5.18 -21.04
N PRO A 256 -0.96 -5.80 -22.24
CA PRO A 256 -1.55 -7.13 -22.43
C PRO A 256 -0.84 -8.24 -21.62
N ASP A 257 0.42 -8.00 -21.25
CA ASP A 257 1.26 -8.87 -20.41
C ASP A 257 0.96 -8.73 -18.90
N MET A 258 0.15 -7.75 -18.50
CA MET A 258 -0.21 -7.53 -17.10
C MET A 258 -1.04 -8.69 -16.54
N GLU A 259 -0.57 -9.26 -15.43
CA GLU A 259 -1.38 -10.23 -14.68
C GLU A 259 -2.53 -9.51 -13.96
N LEU A 260 -3.75 -10.06 -14.06
CA LEU A 260 -4.91 -9.59 -13.32
C LEU A 260 -5.36 -10.64 -12.31
N VAL A 261 -5.54 -10.21 -11.07
CA VAL A 261 -6.09 -11.00 -9.96
C VAL A 261 -7.31 -10.27 -9.41
N GLU A 262 -8.49 -10.87 -9.51
CA GLU A 262 -9.69 -10.38 -8.83
C GLU A 262 -9.83 -11.08 -7.49
N VAL A 263 -10.10 -10.30 -6.43
CA VAL A 263 -10.28 -10.79 -5.06
C VAL A 263 -11.77 -10.73 -4.71
N PRO A 264 -12.43 -11.89 -4.62
CA PRO A 264 -13.86 -11.93 -4.35
C PRO A 264 -14.19 -11.42 -2.94
N GLY A 265 -15.36 -10.79 -2.79
CA GLY A 265 -15.89 -10.31 -1.51
C GLY A 265 -15.09 -9.17 -0.87
N GLN A 266 -14.14 -8.56 -1.58
CA GLN A 266 -13.36 -7.42 -1.10
C GLN A 266 -13.49 -6.21 -2.02
N GLY A 267 -13.48 -5.03 -1.41
CA GLY A 267 -13.49 -3.74 -2.10
C GLY A 267 -12.14 -3.04 -2.05
N HIS A 268 -12.17 -1.71 -2.02
CA HIS A 268 -10.94 -0.90 -1.98
C HIS A 268 -10.37 -0.77 -0.57
N ALA A 269 -9.18 -1.30 -0.37
CA ALA A 269 -8.36 -2.17 -1.20
C ALA A 269 -8.27 -3.56 -0.56
N PRO A 270 -8.12 -4.65 -1.37
CA PRO A 270 -7.90 -6.00 -0.84
C PRO A 270 -6.83 -6.05 0.24
N LEU A 271 -7.08 -6.84 1.27
CA LEU A 271 -6.26 -6.85 2.50
C LEU A 271 -4.93 -7.58 2.33
N LEU A 272 -4.70 -8.31 1.24
CA LEU A 272 -3.50 -9.10 0.95
C LEU A 272 -3.15 -10.10 2.08
N ALA A 273 -4.18 -10.60 2.77
CA ALA A 273 -4.03 -11.53 3.89
C ALA A 273 -4.47 -12.96 3.56
N ASP A 274 -5.29 -13.14 2.52
CA ASP A 274 -5.73 -14.45 2.10
C ASP A 274 -4.61 -15.23 1.37
N ARG A 275 -4.62 -16.55 1.60
CA ARG A 275 -3.57 -17.44 1.11
C ARG A 275 -3.44 -17.45 -0.42
N ALA A 276 -4.56 -17.34 -1.14
CA ALA A 276 -4.57 -17.41 -2.60
C ALA A 276 -3.90 -16.17 -3.21
N THR A 277 -4.29 -14.97 -2.75
CA THR A 277 -3.70 -13.70 -3.19
C THR A 277 -2.21 -13.63 -2.83
N VAL A 278 -1.82 -14.03 -1.61
CA VAL A 278 -0.42 -14.06 -1.19
C VAL A 278 0.41 -15.01 -2.07
N ALA A 279 -0.12 -16.20 -2.40
CA ALA A 279 0.55 -17.15 -3.28
C ALA A 279 0.76 -16.58 -4.70
N ARG A 280 -0.21 -15.81 -5.23
CA ARG A 280 -0.07 -15.13 -6.54
C ARG A 280 1.03 -14.07 -6.49
N ILE A 281 1.13 -13.27 -5.41
CA ILE A 281 2.20 -12.30 -5.22
C ILE A 281 3.56 -13.01 -5.17
N CYS A 282 3.67 -14.14 -4.46
CA CYS A 282 4.92 -14.91 -4.39
C CYS A 282 5.33 -15.46 -5.78
N ALA A 283 4.40 -16.02 -6.54
CA ALA A 283 4.67 -16.51 -7.90
C ALA A 283 5.10 -15.38 -8.84
N PHE A 284 4.43 -14.23 -8.78
CA PHE A 284 4.80 -13.03 -9.53
C PHE A 284 6.21 -12.55 -9.14
N ALA A 285 6.52 -12.49 -7.86
CA ALA A 285 7.85 -12.09 -7.38
C ALA A 285 8.94 -13.03 -7.89
N ALA A 286 8.70 -14.34 -7.90
CA ALA A 286 9.62 -15.33 -8.47
C ALA A 286 9.84 -15.12 -9.97
N SER A 287 8.79 -14.75 -10.72
CA SER A 287 8.90 -14.47 -12.15
C SER A 287 9.73 -13.21 -12.48
N CYS A 288 9.79 -12.24 -11.55
CA CYS A 288 10.61 -11.05 -11.71
C CYS A 288 12.12 -11.31 -11.57
N ASP A 289 12.52 -12.38 -10.85
CA ASP A 289 13.93 -12.75 -10.66
C ASP A 289 14.59 -13.27 -11.94
N THR A 290 13.81 -13.78 -12.88
CA THR A 290 14.29 -14.42 -14.13
C THR A 290 14.33 -13.45 -15.32
N ALA A 291 13.81 -12.26 -15.17
CA ALA A 291 13.80 -11.21 -16.19
C ALA A 291 15.07 -10.34 -16.08
N THR A 292 16.22 -10.91 -16.44
CA THR A 292 17.51 -10.19 -16.61
C THR A 292 17.85 -9.99 -18.08
#